data_96358ddcdb862c59adeef2982fcd4279
#
_entry.id   96358ddcdb862c59adeef2982fcd4279
#
_cell.length_a   1.000
_cell.length_b   1.000
_cell.length_c   1.000
_cell.angle_alpha   90.00
_cell.angle_beta   90.00
_cell.angle_gamma   90.00
#
_symmetry.space_group_name_H-M   'P 1'
#
loop_
_entity.id
_entity.type
_entity.pdbx_description
1 polymer ?
#
loop_
_entity_poly.entity_id
_entity_poly.type
_entity_poly.pdbx_seq_one_letter_code
_entity_poly.pdbx_strand_id
1 'polypeptide(L)'
;VQTCALPILVLAVTLHNLPEGMVVGLAAALALQGEPEAVSGALALALGIGLQNIPEGAAVSLPLAQAGQGRRKAFCAGAASGLVEPLGALLALALAGWVSAALPWLMSAAAGCMVCVTAQEMIPEAVEQDEPAGVISVVLGFALMMALDIAL
;
A
#
# COMPACT_ATOMS: atom_id res chain seq x y z
N VAL A 1 18.14 4.45 -17.38
CA VAL A 1 16.70 4.72 -17.19
C VAL A 1 16.20 4.15 -15.85
N GLN A 2 16.65 2.98 -15.42
CA GLN A 2 16.20 2.33 -14.17
C GLN A 2 16.50 3.10 -12.88
N THR A 3 17.57 3.88 -12.81
CA THR A 3 17.97 4.59 -11.58
C THR A 3 17.08 5.77 -11.20
N CYS A 4 16.31 6.35 -12.13
CA CYS A 4 15.37 7.43 -11.84
C CYS A 4 13.98 6.90 -11.44
N ALA A 5 13.61 5.70 -11.84
CA ALA A 5 12.31 5.07 -11.56
C ALA A 5 12.18 4.62 -10.10
N LEU A 6 13.23 4.03 -9.52
CA LEU A 6 13.21 3.52 -8.14
C LEU A 6 12.84 4.55 -7.06
N PRO A 7 13.36 5.79 -7.05
CA PRO A 7 12.92 6.80 -6.09
C PRO A 7 11.45 7.18 -6.26
N ILE A 8 10.95 7.18 -7.50
CA ILE A 8 9.54 7.47 -7.80
C ILE A 8 8.66 6.36 -7.28
N LEU A 9 9.04 5.10 -7.49
CA LEU A 9 8.34 3.93 -6.95
C LEU A 9 8.25 4.00 -5.41
N VAL A 10 9.38 4.21 -4.73
CA VAL A 10 9.41 4.33 -3.25
C VAL A 10 8.50 5.46 -2.78
N LEU A 11 8.56 6.62 -3.44
CA LEU A 11 7.74 7.78 -3.09
C LEU A 11 6.26 7.51 -3.33
N ALA A 12 5.90 6.89 -4.46
CA ALA A 12 4.53 6.59 -4.81
C ALA A 12 3.89 5.62 -3.80
N VAL A 13 4.58 4.53 -3.44
CA VAL A 13 4.11 3.58 -2.42
C VAL A 13 4.00 4.25 -1.05
N THR A 14 5.00 5.06 -0.66
CA THR A 14 4.95 5.79 0.62
C THR A 14 3.77 6.77 0.69
N LEU A 15 3.49 7.49 -0.40
CA LEU A 15 2.36 8.43 -0.47
C LEU A 15 1.01 7.71 -0.51
N HIS A 16 0.95 6.51 -1.09
CA HIS A 16 -0.25 5.67 -1.11
C HIS A 16 -0.59 5.17 0.29
N ASN A 17 0.38 4.71 1.05
CA ASN A 17 0.19 4.17 2.40
C ASN A 17 -0.34 5.22 3.40
N LEU A 18 -0.11 6.51 3.17
CA LEU A 18 -0.60 7.56 4.07
C LEU A 18 -2.15 7.64 4.12
N PRO A 19 -2.89 7.73 2.99
CA PRO A 19 -4.35 7.65 2.99
C PRO A 19 -4.90 6.33 3.53
N GLU A 20 -4.24 5.21 3.29
CA GLU A 20 -4.65 3.91 3.84
C GLU A 20 -4.61 3.91 5.37
N GLY A 21 -3.51 4.40 5.94
CA GLY A 21 -3.44 4.63 7.38
C GLY A 21 -4.54 5.55 7.89
N MET A 22 -4.89 6.60 7.14
CA MET A 22 -5.99 7.50 7.51
C MET A 22 -7.35 6.79 7.53
N VAL A 23 -7.61 5.85 6.62
CA VAL A 23 -8.84 5.03 6.62
C VAL A 23 -8.92 4.21 7.90
N VAL A 24 -7.84 3.53 8.28
CA VAL A 24 -7.77 2.78 9.55
C VAL A 24 -8.00 3.69 10.75
N GLY A 25 -7.38 4.87 10.76
CA GLY A 25 -7.55 5.85 11.83
C GLY A 25 -8.98 6.36 11.97
N LEU A 26 -9.68 6.61 10.85
CA LEU A 26 -11.10 6.99 10.86
C LEU A 26 -12.00 5.84 11.35
N ALA A 27 -11.75 4.61 10.90
CA ALA A 27 -12.47 3.43 11.38
C ALA A 27 -12.26 3.24 12.89
N ALA A 28 -11.05 3.42 13.39
CA ALA A 28 -10.75 3.39 14.82
C ALA A 28 -11.47 4.53 15.58
N ALA A 29 -11.54 5.74 15.02
CA ALA A 29 -12.26 6.87 15.62
C ALA A 29 -13.76 6.58 15.76
N LEU A 30 -14.38 5.91 14.78
CA LEU A 30 -15.77 5.48 14.84
C LEU A 30 -15.96 4.36 15.90
N ALA A 31 -15.06 3.41 15.96
CA ALA A 31 -15.08 2.34 16.96
C ALA A 31 -15.01 2.88 18.40
N LEU A 32 -14.26 3.95 18.63
CA LEU A 32 -14.18 4.61 19.94
C LEU A 32 -15.49 5.31 20.36
N GLN A 33 -16.45 5.51 19.45
CA GLN A 33 -17.76 6.06 19.77
C GLN A 33 -18.72 5.03 20.38
N GLY A 34 -18.29 3.77 20.50
CA GLY A 34 -18.98 2.75 21.29
C GLY A 34 -19.91 1.81 20.52
N GLU A 35 -19.88 1.82 19.19
CA GLU A 35 -20.63 0.88 18.36
C GLU A 35 -19.86 -0.45 18.25
N PRO A 36 -20.38 -1.59 18.76
CA PRO A 36 -19.67 -2.86 18.76
C PRO A 36 -19.31 -3.37 17.36
N GLU A 37 -20.18 -3.13 16.37
CA GLU A 37 -19.96 -3.49 14.97
C GLU A 37 -18.83 -2.65 14.34
N ALA A 38 -18.65 -1.41 14.76
CA ALA A 38 -17.55 -0.56 14.29
C ALA A 38 -16.20 -1.04 14.78
N VAL A 39 -16.10 -1.69 15.94
CA VAL A 39 -14.85 -2.28 16.45
C VAL A 39 -14.42 -3.45 15.57
N SER A 40 -15.34 -4.38 15.25
CA SER A 40 -15.03 -5.52 14.39
C SER A 40 -14.66 -5.08 12.98
N GLY A 41 -15.36 -4.10 12.42
CA GLY A 41 -15.05 -3.51 11.11
C GLY A 41 -13.69 -2.84 11.07
N ALA A 42 -13.34 -2.07 12.10
CA ALA A 42 -12.02 -1.42 12.20
C ALA A 42 -10.88 -2.44 12.30
N LEU A 43 -11.09 -3.55 13.03
CA LEU A 43 -10.11 -4.63 13.15
C LEU A 43 -9.95 -5.39 11.83
N ALA A 44 -11.04 -5.73 11.14
CA ALA A 44 -11.00 -6.40 9.85
C ALA A 44 -10.27 -5.54 8.82
N LEU A 45 -10.58 -4.24 8.75
CA LEU A 45 -9.92 -3.29 7.88
C LEU A 45 -8.41 -3.17 8.18
N ALA A 46 -8.04 -3.04 9.47
CA ALA A 46 -6.65 -2.96 9.87
C ALA A 46 -5.86 -4.24 9.54
N LEU A 47 -6.49 -5.40 9.68
CA LEU A 47 -5.90 -6.69 9.29
C LEU A 47 -5.75 -6.81 7.77
N GLY A 48 -6.75 -6.40 7.00
CA GLY A 48 -6.71 -6.41 5.54
C GLY A 48 -5.57 -5.54 5.01
N ILE A 49 -5.50 -4.29 5.46
CA ILE A 49 -4.44 -3.34 5.11
C ILE A 49 -3.07 -3.85 5.57
N GLY A 50 -2.96 -4.39 6.80
CA GLY A 50 -1.72 -4.98 7.29
C GLY A 50 -1.23 -6.17 6.46
N LEU A 51 -2.13 -6.98 5.91
CA LEU A 51 -1.78 -8.11 5.04
C LEU A 51 -1.31 -7.64 3.65
N GLN A 52 -1.97 -6.64 3.05
CA GLN A 52 -1.57 -6.10 1.75
C GLN A 52 -0.22 -5.37 1.80
N ASN A 53 0.16 -4.83 2.94
CA ASN A 53 1.48 -4.21 3.15
C ASN A 53 2.67 -5.15 2.94
N ILE A 54 2.49 -6.46 3.11
CA ILE A 54 3.56 -7.44 2.87
C ILE A 54 3.95 -7.45 1.39
N PRO A 55 3.05 -7.67 0.41
CA PRO A 55 3.38 -7.54 -1.00
C PRO A 55 3.81 -6.12 -1.41
N GLU A 56 3.26 -5.07 -0.84
CA GLU A 56 3.66 -3.69 -1.15
C GLU A 56 5.09 -3.39 -0.70
N GLY A 57 5.47 -3.80 0.50
CA GLY A 57 6.85 -3.71 0.98
C GLY A 57 7.82 -4.53 0.12
N ALA A 58 7.38 -5.68 -0.40
CA ALA A 58 8.16 -6.48 -1.34
C ALA A 58 8.32 -5.76 -2.69
N ALA A 59 7.26 -5.10 -3.19
CA ALA A 59 7.30 -4.30 -4.42
C ALA A 59 8.32 -3.16 -4.36
N VAL A 60 8.60 -2.61 -3.18
CA VAL A 60 9.67 -1.64 -2.95
C VAL A 60 11.03 -2.34 -2.79
N SER A 61 11.08 -3.39 -1.97
CA SER A 61 12.34 -4.02 -1.56
C SER A 61 13.03 -4.79 -2.69
N LEU A 62 12.26 -5.50 -3.53
CA LEU A 62 12.82 -6.38 -4.55
C LEU A 62 13.54 -5.59 -5.66
N PRO A 63 12.95 -4.56 -6.28
CA PRO A 63 13.65 -3.75 -7.28
C PRO A 63 14.89 -3.05 -6.73
N LEU A 64 14.84 -2.56 -5.49
CA LEU A 64 15.99 -1.95 -4.84
C LEU A 64 17.15 -2.95 -4.65
N ALA A 65 16.83 -4.20 -4.29
CA ALA A 65 17.83 -5.25 -4.16
C ALA A 65 18.40 -5.66 -5.52
N GLN A 66 17.58 -5.74 -6.56
CA GLN A 66 18.00 -6.02 -7.94
C GLN A 66 18.89 -4.92 -8.51
N ALA A 67 18.62 -3.66 -8.16
CA ALA A 67 19.46 -2.51 -8.52
C ALA A 67 20.82 -2.45 -7.77
N GLY A 68 21.17 -3.50 -7.02
CA GLY A 68 22.46 -3.61 -6.34
C GLY A 68 22.50 -2.97 -4.94
N GLN A 69 21.39 -2.52 -4.40
CA GLN A 69 21.36 -2.13 -3.00
C GLN A 69 21.47 -3.38 -2.11
N GLY A 70 22.22 -3.26 -1.02
CA GLY A 70 22.36 -4.37 -0.07
C GLY A 70 21.00 -4.82 0.47
N ARG A 71 20.77 -6.13 0.56
CA ARG A 71 19.48 -6.73 0.98
C ARG A 71 18.86 -6.08 2.23
N ARG A 72 19.71 -5.75 3.22
CA ARG A 72 19.25 -5.09 4.45
C ARG A 72 18.68 -3.68 4.19
N LYS A 73 19.37 -2.89 3.36
CA LYS A 73 18.91 -1.54 3.02
C LYS A 73 17.62 -1.59 2.21
N ALA A 74 17.53 -2.48 1.23
CA ALA A 74 16.34 -2.69 0.43
C ALA A 74 15.13 -3.10 1.30
N PHE A 75 15.32 -4.07 2.21
CA PHE A 75 14.30 -4.49 3.16
C PHE A 75 13.85 -3.33 4.07
N CYS A 76 14.81 -2.58 4.64
CA CYS A 76 14.48 -1.43 5.48
C CYS A 76 13.70 -0.34 4.73
N ALA A 77 13.98 -0.13 3.44
CA ALA A 77 13.24 0.83 2.64
C ALA A 77 11.78 0.40 2.44
N GLY A 78 11.54 -0.88 2.09
CA GLY A 78 10.19 -1.43 2.00
C GLY A 78 9.44 -1.41 3.33
N ALA A 79 10.10 -1.76 4.43
CA ALA A 79 9.49 -1.69 5.75
C ALA A 79 9.18 -0.23 6.17
N ALA A 80 10.06 0.70 5.82
CA ALA A 80 9.88 2.12 6.13
C ALA A 80 8.72 2.76 5.37
N SER A 81 8.42 2.31 4.14
CA SER A 81 7.27 2.81 3.38
C SER A 81 5.95 2.50 4.09
N GLY A 82 5.83 1.36 4.78
CA GLY A 82 4.66 1.01 5.57
C GLY A 82 4.55 1.77 6.91
N LEU A 83 5.65 2.32 7.45
CA LEU A 83 5.60 3.09 8.71
C LEU A 83 4.82 4.41 8.59
N VAL A 84 4.52 4.84 7.39
CA VAL A 84 3.70 6.04 7.15
C VAL A 84 2.23 5.80 7.50
N GLU A 85 1.74 4.55 7.44
CA GLU A 85 0.35 4.21 7.80
C GLU A 85 0.01 4.49 9.27
N PRO A 86 0.77 4.02 10.27
CA PRO A 86 0.52 4.40 11.65
C PRO A 86 0.50 5.91 11.86
N LEU A 87 1.33 6.67 11.12
CA LEU A 87 1.32 8.13 11.17
C LEU A 87 0.02 8.69 10.57
N GLY A 88 -0.43 8.16 9.44
CA GLY A 88 -1.71 8.49 8.83
C GLY A 88 -2.89 8.18 9.75
N ALA A 89 -2.87 7.02 10.41
CA ALA A 89 -3.89 6.63 11.37
C ALA A 89 -3.97 7.59 12.57
N LEU A 90 -2.84 7.94 13.15
CA LEU A 90 -2.79 8.91 14.25
C LEU A 90 -3.26 10.30 13.83
N LEU A 91 -2.89 10.74 12.62
CA LEU A 91 -3.33 12.01 12.06
C LEU A 91 -4.85 12.02 11.88
N ALA A 92 -5.42 10.96 11.34
CA ALA A 92 -6.85 10.81 11.15
C ALA A 92 -7.62 10.76 12.48
N LEU A 93 -7.07 10.08 13.49
CA LEU A 93 -7.64 10.06 14.84
C LEU A 93 -7.70 11.47 15.45
N ALA A 94 -6.63 12.25 15.27
CA ALA A 94 -6.53 13.60 15.82
C ALA A 94 -7.40 14.63 15.08
N LEU A 95 -7.60 14.45 13.77
CA LEU A 95 -8.21 15.44 12.86
C LEU A 95 -9.39 14.85 12.06
N ALA A 96 -10.16 13.94 12.65
CA ALA A 96 -11.18 13.14 11.95
C ALA A 96 -12.13 13.96 11.06
N GLY A 97 -12.60 15.11 11.52
CA GLY A 97 -13.51 15.97 10.75
C GLY A 97 -12.89 16.54 9.47
N TRP A 98 -11.61 16.92 9.52
CA TRP A 98 -10.89 17.44 8.35
C TRP A 98 -10.47 16.31 7.40
N VAL A 99 -9.99 15.19 7.96
CA VAL A 99 -9.57 14.03 7.20
C VAL A 99 -10.75 13.41 6.44
N SER A 100 -11.92 13.28 7.05
CA SER A 100 -13.13 12.77 6.40
C SER A 100 -13.48 13.51 5.12
N ALA A 101 -13.36 14.84 5.12
CA ALA A 101 -13.67 15.67 3.96
C ALA A 101 -12.60 15.55 2.85
N ALA A 102 -11.34 15.42 3.24
CA ALA A 102 -10.20 15.31 2.29
C ALA A 102 -9.96 13.89 1.77
N LEU A 103 -10.38 12.86 2.52
CA LEU A 103 -10.03 11.47 2.26
C LEU A 103 -10.40 10.96 0.86
N PRO A 104 -11.59 11.23 0.29
CA PRO A 104 -11.92 10.76 -1.06
C PRO A 104 -10.94 11.28 -2.12
N TRP A 105 -10.48 12.51 -1.96
CA TRP A 105 -9.50 13.12 -2.88
C TRP A 105 -8.11 12.52 -2.71
N LEU A 106 -7.68 12.32 -1.47
CA LEU A 106 -6.40 11.69 -1.15
C LEU A 106 -6.35 10.23 -1.66
N MET A 107 -7.42 9.46 -1.42
CA MET A 107 -7.52 8.08 -1.91
C MET A 107 -7.53 8.01 -3.44
N SER A 108 -8.26 8.92 -4.10
CA SER A 108 -8.29 8.95 -5.57
C SER A 108 -6.92 9.29 -6.16
N ALA A 109 -6.20 10.24 -5.57
CA ALA A 109 -4.85 10.60 -6.01
C ALA A 109 -3.87 9.44 -5.77
N ALA A 110 -3.92 8.81 -4.60
CA ALA A 110 -3.08 7.68 -4.25
C ALA A 110 -3.32 6.48 -5.18
N ALA A 111 -4.58 6.12 -5.42
CA ALA A 111 -4.94 5.06 -6.35
C ALA A 111 -4.44 5.34 -7.78
N GLY A 112 -4.57 6.60 -8.24
CA GLY A 112 -4.03 7.01 -9.54
C GLY A 112 -2.51 6.85 -9.63
N CYS A 113 -1.78 7.22 -8.58
CA CYS A 113 -0.33 7.01 -8.51
C CYS A 113 0.03 5.52 -8.58
N MET A 114 -0.66 4.65 -7.83
CA MET A 114 -0.40 3.21 -7.84
C MET A 114 -0.70 2.57 -9.19
N VAL A 115 -1.82 2.92 -9.83
CA VAL A 115 -2.12 2.44 -11.19
C VAL A 115 -1.04 2.87 -12.18
N CYS A 116 -0.56 4.12 -12.08
CA CYS A 116 0.49 4.63 -12.95
C CYS A 116 1.80 3.85 -12.78
N VAL A 117 2.27 3.67 -11.55
CA VAL A 117 3.51 2.93 -11.24
C VAL A 117 3.39 1.46 -11.63
N THR A 118 2.26 0.83 -11.32
CA THR A 118 2.03 -0.58 -11.68
C THR A 118 2.06 -0.78 -13.19
N ALA A 119 1.40 0.09 -13.95
CA ALA A 119 1.32 -0.03 -15.41
C ALA A 119 2.63 0.34 -16.11
N GLN A 120 3.38 1.32 -15.61
CA GLN A 120 4.57 1.83 -16.27
C GLN A 120 5.87 1.12 -15.86
N GLU A 121 5.92 0.55 -14.66
CA GLU A 121 7.14 -0.03 -14.11
C GLU A 121 6.95 -1.49 -13.72
N MET A 122 6.02 -1.81 -12.82
CA MET A 122 5.95 -3.12 -12.20
C MET A 122 5.53 -4.23 -13.18
N ILE A 123 4.49 -4.02 -13.98
CA ILE A 123 4.05 -5.01 -14.97
C ILE A 123 5.08 -5.21 -16.08
N PRO A 124 5.63 -4.16 -16.73
CA PRO A 124 6.69 -4.33 -17.72
C PRO A 124 7.91 -5.05 -17.15
N GLU A 125 8.40 -4.71 -15.97
CA GLU A 125 9.56 -5.36 -15.35
C GLU A 125 9.27 -6.84 -15.03
N ALA A 126 8.07 -7.18 -14.57
CA ALA A 126 7.69 -8.57 -14.31
C ALA A 126 7.67 -9.44 -15.57
N VAL A 127 7.34 -8.86 -16.73
CA VAL A 127 7.21 -9.57 -18.00
C VAL A 127 8.51 -9.59 -18.80
N GLU A 128 9.42 -8.62 -18.59
CA GLU A 128 10.64 -8.45 -19.38
C GLU A 128 11.59 -9.68 -19.32
N GLN A 129 11.68 -10.35 -18.17
CA GLN A 129 12.61 -11.47 -17.96
C GLN A 129 12.05 -12.82 -18.44
N ASP A 130 10.76 -13.05 -18.25
CA ASP A 130 10.05 -14.28 -18.65
C ASP A 130 8.57 -13.93 -18.86
N GLU A 131 8.20 -13.67 -20.10
CA GLU A 131 6.84 -13.21 -20.45
C GLU A 131 5.71 -14.12 -19.92
N PRO A 132 5.74 -15.46 -20.13
CA PRO A 132 4.67 -16.31 -19.62
C PRO A 132 4.59 -16.34 -18.09
N ALA A 133 5.71 -16.45 -17.40
CA ALA A 133 5.76 -16.52 -15.94
C ALA A 133 5.38 -15.15 -15.33
N GLY A 134 5.83 -14.06 -15.94
CA GLY A 134 5.48 -12.70 -15.52
C GLY A 134 3.98 -12.44 -15.61
N VAL A 135 3.36 -12.74 -16.74
CA VAL A 135 1.91 -12.59 -16.92
C VAL A 135 1.12 -13.45 -15.94
N ILE A 136 1.52 -14.72 -15.75
CA ILE A 136 0.86 -15.62 -14.79
C ILE A 136 0.98 -15.06 -13.38
N SER A 137 2.16 -14.57 -12.98
CA SER A 137 2.38 -14.01 -11.63
C SER A 137 1.53 -12.77 -11.36
N VAL A 138 1.38 -11.87 -12.33
CA VAL A 138 0.51 -10.69 -12.24
C VAL A 138 -0.95 -11.11 -12.05
N VAL A 139 -1.44 -12.07 -12.86
CA VAL A 139 -2.82 -12.56 -12.77
C VAL A 139 -3.08 -13.27 -11.45
N LEU A 140 -2.15 -14.11 -10.99
CA LEU A 140 -2.26 -14.81 -9.71
C LEU A 140 -2.22 -13.83 -8.53
N GLY A 141 -1.33 -12.84 -8.56
CA GLY A 141 -1.26 -11.79 -7.54
C GLY A 141 -2.56 -10.99 -7.45
N PHE A 142 -3.10 -10.58 -8.59
CA PHE A 142 -4.39 -9.90 -8.65
C PHE A 142 -5.53 -10.76 -8.09
N ALA A 143 -5.61 -12.03 -8.50
CA ALA A 143 -6.65 -12.95 -8.02
C ALA A 143 -6.54 -13.20 -6.51
N LEU A 144 -5.31 -13.32 -5.98
CA LEU A 144 -5.07 -13.49 -4.55
C LEU A 144 -5.52 -12.26 -3.76
N MET A 145 -5.14 -11.06 -4.19
CA MET A 145 -5.54 -9.82 -3.50
C MET A 145 -7.04 -9.61 -3.56
N MET A 146 -7.68 -9.88 -4.70
CA MET A 146 -9.13 -9.81 -4.84
C MET A 146 -9.84 -10.81 -3.91
N ALA A 147 -9.30 -12.02 -3.75
CA ALA A 147 -9.84 -13.01 -2.83
C ALA A 147 -9.71 -12.57 -1.36
N LEU A 148 -8.60 -11.93 -0.99
CA LEU A 148 -8.40 -11.39 0.35
C LEU A 148 -9.35 -10.21 0.63
N ASP A 149 -9.56 -9.32 -0.33
CA ASP A 149 -10.46 -8.17 -0.22
C ASP A 149 -11.93 -8.61 -0.01
N ILE A 150 -12.34 -9.73 -0.64
CA ILE A 150 -13.69 -10.29 -0.47
C ILE A 150 -13.84 -11.05 0.85
N ALA A 151 -12.75 -11.66 1.36
CA ALA A 151 -12.78 -12.53 2.53
C ALA A 151 -12.67 -11.78 3.86
N LEU A 152 -12.13 -10.57 3.87
CA LEU A 152 -11.91 -9.73 5.06
C LEU A 152 -12.92 -8.59 5.11
#